data_5e151fb20df3939e8defc0971b0368bc
#
_entry.id   5e151fb20df3939e8defc0971b0368bc
#
_cell.length_a   1.000
_cell.length_b   1.000
_cell.length_c   1.000
_cell.angle_alpha   90.00
_cell.angle_beta   90.00
_cell.angle_gamma   90.00
#
_symmetry.space_group_name_H-M   'P 1'
#
loop_
_entity.id
_entity.type
_entity.pdbx_description
1 polymer ?
#
loop_
_entity_poly.entity_id
_entity_poly.type
_entity_poly.pdbx_seq_one_letter_code
_entity_poly.pdbx_strand_id
1 'polypeptide(L)'
;MGAQQRRVAARSSRAMLPAVTSLRARSLQHVRPVVPLHFPSSEPESERMGQSGRHYRMCKALYEILRAAAGDEHTVSCDAFVYFDAGNPDRKLAPDGAVKLGIRQHDFDSWKTWEHGAPELAFEILSPSDSHERWTFEEKLQRYRALGVTELVVFHVDGEPGSRLRVWDRIDGDLVERTVSGETTPCLTLDAHLVVAPVDDLPACVRLAADLEGRDLFPTEVEARREAEARLRDAEKRIAELESATAGSRRSRDG
;
A
#
# COMPACT_ATOMS: atom_id res chain seq x y z
N MET A 1 -91.04 -14.47 6.79
CA MET A 1 -90.46 -15.66 7.44
C MET A 1 -88.94 -15.63 7.24
N GLY A 2 -88.22 -15.22 8.27
CA GLY A 2 -86.84 -14.97 8.22
C GLY A 2 -86.02 -16.19 8.63
N ALA A 3 -84.90 -16.41 7.96
CA ALA A 3 -83.89 -17.33 8.39
C ALA A 3 -82.63 -16.54 8.66
N GLN A 4 -82.33 -16.39 9.94
CA GLN A 4 -81.14 -15.75 10.48
C GLN A 4 -79.98 -16.72 10.38
N GLN A 5 -79.05 -16.50 9.43
CA GLN A 5 -77.77 -17.21 9.39
C GLN A 5 -76.83 -16.61 10.42
N ARG A 6 -76.62 -17.33 11.51
CA ARG A 6 -75.53 -17.03 12.47
C ARG A 6 -74.19 -17.39 11.80
N ARG A 7 -73.41 -16.37 11.50
CA ARG A 7 -71.97 -16.53 11.21
C ARG A 7 -71.22 -16.87 12.50
N VAL A 8 -70.82 -18.11 12.63
CA VAL A 8 -69.83 -18.52 13.63
C VAL A 8 -68.47 -17.96 13.23
N ALA A 9 -68.04 -16.95 13.94
CA ALA A 9 -66.71 -16.46 13.81
C ALA A 9 -65.70 -17.50 14.39
N ALA A 10 -65.01 -18.20 13.51
CA ALA A 10 -63.91 -19.03 13.92
C ALA A 10 -62.77 -18.10 14.45
N ARG A 11 -62.70 -17.99 15.76
CA ARG A 11 -61.50 -17.43 16.43
C ARG A 11 -60.36 -18.41 16.20
N SER A 12 -59.56 -18.15 15.20
CA SER A 12 -58.23 -18.74 15.08
C SER A 12 -57.38 -18.23 16.25
N SER A 13 -57.44 -18.94 17.36
CA SER A 13 -56.46 -18.79 18.44
C SER A 13 -55.12 -19.32 17.89
N ARG A 14 -54.43 -18.45 17.22
CA ARG A 14 -53.01 -18.66 16.97
C ARG A 14 -52.34 -18.60 18.34
N ALA A 15 -52.24 -19.77 18.97
CA ALA A 15 -51.51 -19.94 20.20
C ALA A 15 -50.12 -19.38 20.00
N MET A 16 -49.88 -18.40 20.77
CA MET A 16 -48.62 -17.65 20.81
C MET A 16 -47.45 -18.58 21.05
N LEU A 17 -46.55 -18.62 20.08
CA LEU A 17 -45.20 -19.16 20.19
C LEU A 17 -44.26 -18.40 21.18
N PRO A 18 -44.73 -17.38 21.99
CA PRO A 18 -43.82 -16.70 22.90
C PRO A 18 -43.33 -17.56 24.08
N ALA A 19 -44.07 -18.60 24.44
CA ALA A 19 -43.71 -19.44 25.58
C ALA A 19 -42.49 -20.32 25.32
N VAL A 20 -42.37 -20.88 24.09
CA VAL A 20 -41.20 -21.71 23.72
C VAL A 20 -39.98 -20.87 23.48
N THR A 21 -40.12 -19.68 22.88
CA THR A 21 -39.00 -18.75 22.67
C THR A 21 -38.52 -18.17 23.99
N SER A 22 -39.42 -17.88 24.94
CA SER A 22 -39.01 -17.37 26.26
C SER A 22 -38.39 -18.45 27.15
N LEU A 23 -38.80 -19.69 27.04
CA LEU A 23 -38.14 -20.80 27.72
C LEU A 23 -36.76 -21.09 27.16
N ARG A 24 -36.57 -21.06 25.82
CA ARG A 24 -35.25 -21.17 25.20
C ARG A 24 -34.33 -20.00 25.65
N ALA A 25 -34.83 -18.78 25.66
CA ALA A 25 -34.06 -17.62 26.08
C ALA A 25 -33.69 -17.64 27.58
N ARG A 26 -34.50 -18.30 28.42
CA ARG A 26 -34.27 -18.36 29.87
C ARG A 26 -33.49 -19.60 30.36
N SER A 27 -33.58 -20.70 29.63
CA SER A 27 -33.00 -21.99 30.08
C SER A 27 -31.72 -22.40 29.34
N LEU A 28 -31.43 -21.79 28.19
CA LEU A 28 -30.24 -22.12 27.40
C LEU A 28 -29.26 -20.95 27.40
N GLN A 29 -28.29 -21.01 28.30
CA GLN A 29 -27.12 -20.13 28.21
C GLN A 29 -26.17 -20.71 27.18
N HIS A 30 -26.20 -20.13 25.97
CA HIS A 30 -25.20 -20.44 24.95
C HIS A 30 -23.96 -19.58 25.21
N VAL A 31 -22.99 -20.13 25.89
CA VAL A 31 -21.65 -19.57 25.90
C VAL A 31 -20.96 -20.06 24.64
N ARG A 32 -20.93 -19.27 23.59
CA ARG A 32 -19.95 -19.46 22.53
C ARG A 32 -18.62 -19.01 23.10
N PRO A 33 -17.61 -19.88 23.17
CA PRO A 33 -16.29 -19.38 23.40
C PRO A 33 -16.00 -18.40 22.26
N VAL A 34 -15.75 -17.15 22.60
CA VAL A 34 -15.24 -16.16 21.66
C VAL A 34 -13.82 -16.62 21.39
N VAL A 35 -13.62 -17.40 20.32
CA VAL A 35 -12.29 -17.62 19.79
C VAL A 35 -11.94 -16.30 19.09
N PRO A 36 -10.99 -15.53 19.61
CA PRO A 36 -10.56 -14.29 18.95
C PRO A 36 -10.08 -14.65 17.54
N LEU A 37 -10.57 -13.92 16.53
CA LEU A 37 -10.01 -14.04 15.20
C LEU A 37 -8.55 -13.59 15.26
N HIS A 38 -7.67 -14.44 14.78
CA HIS A 38 -6.25 -14.15 14.67
C HIS A 38 -5.95 -13.55 13.30
N PHE A 39 -5.20 -12.43 13.28
CA PHE A 39 -4.75 -11.74 12.07
C PHE A 39 -3.21 -11.83 12.02
N PRO A 40 -2.64 -12.86 11.40
CA PRO A 40 -1.19 -13.06 11.34
C PRO A 40 -0.47 -11.90 10.66
N SER A 41 0.76 -11.63 11.07
CA SER A 41 1.68 -10.68 10.42
C SER A 41 2.42 -11.29 9.22
N SER A 42 2.40 -12.62 9.07
CA SER A 42 3.07 -13.33 7.97
C SER A 42 2.31 -14.61 7.62
N GLU A 43 2.54 -15.11 6.40
CA GLU A 43 2.06 -16.44 6.01
C GLU A 43 2.70 -17.53 6.87
N PRO A 44 1.98 -18.65 7.10
CA PRO A 44 2.57 -19.86 7.68
C PRO A 44 3.81 -20.28 6.89
N GLU A 45 4.82 -20.83 7.55
CA GLU A 45 6.08 -21.24 6.90
C GLU A 45 5.86 -22.18 5.71
N SER A 46 4.84 -23.05 5.80
CA SER A 46 4.44 -23.97 4.72
C SER A 46 3.83 -23.28 3.49
N GLU A 47 3.39 -22.04 3.61
CA GLU A 47 2.74 -21.27 2.54
C GLU A 47 3.60 -20.11 2.03
N ARG A 48 4.77 -19.88 2.66
CA ARG A 48 5.69 -18.84 2.24
C ARG A 48 6.26 -19.17 0.87
N MET A 49 5.98 -18.32 -0.09
CA MET A 49 6.65 -18.35 -1.38
C MET A 49 7.95 -17.54 -1.30
N GLY A 50 9.04 -18.12 -1.82
CA GLY A 50 10.31 -17.42 -1.91
C GLY A 50 10.22 -16.32 -2.97
N GLN A 51 10.56 -15.09 -2.62
CA GLN A 51 10.73 -14.00 -3.59
C GLN A 51 12.07 -14.16 -4.32
N SER A 52 12.11 -13.76 -5.61
CA SER A 52 13.40 -13.67 -6.32
C SER A 52 14.25 -12.54 -5.73
N GLY A 53 15.57 -12.70 -5.75
CA GLY A 53 16.46 -11.63 -5.28
C GLY A 53 16.30 -10.31 -6.04
N ARG A 54 15.84 -10.36 -7.30
CA ARG A 54 15.50 -9.18 -8.10
C ARG A 54 14.25 -8.49 -7.58
N HIS A 55 13.17 -9.24 -7.32
CA HIS A 55 11.93 -8.72 -6.77
C HIS A 55 12.17 -8.05 -5.41
N TYR A 56 12.86 -8.75 -4.49
CA TYR A 56 13.22 -8.19 -3.19
C TYR A 56 13.96 -6.84 -3.29
N ARG A 57 14.94 -6.72 -4.22
CA ARG A 57 15.68 -5.45 -4.41
C ARG A 57 14.78 -4.34 -4.95
N MET A 58 13.81 -4.66 -5.81
CA MET A 58 12.83 -3.70 -6.31
C MET A 58 11.88 -3.23 -5.21
N CYS A 59 11.34 -4.14 -4.40
CA CYS A 59 10.50 -3.79 -3.25
C CYS A 59 11.25 -2.92 -2.25
N LYS A 60 12.52 -3.26 -1.95
CA LYS A 60 13.37 -2.45 -1.08
C LYS A 60 13.57 -1.04 -1.64
N ALA A 61 13.94 -0.91 -2.91
CA ALA A 61 14.13 0.39 -3.55
C ALA A 61 12.83 1.20 -3.57
N LEU A 62 11.70 0.56 -3.90
CA LEU A 62 10.39 1.18 -3.88
C LEU A 62 10.05 1.71 -2.47
N TYR A 63 10.26 0.91 -1.42
CA TYR A 63 10.03 1.34 -0.05
C TYR A 63 10.83 2.59 0.30
N GLU A 64 12.15 2.62 0.00
CA GLU A 64 13.02 3.76 0.27
C GLU A 64 12.56 5.02 -0.49
N ILE A 65 12.20 4.89 -1.77
CA ILE A 65 11.69 5.97 -2.61
C ILE A 65 10.36 6.50 -2.06
N LEU A 66 9.44 5.62 -1.69
CA LEU A 66 8.16 6.01 -1.08
C LEU A 66 8.38 6.73 0.25
N ARG A 67 9.32 6.27 1.08
CA ARG A 67 9.70 6.95 2.32
C ARG A 67 10.23 8.35 2.07
N ALA A 68 11.09 8.51 1.06
CA ALA A 68 11.62 9.82 0.67
C ALA A 68 10.53 10.77 0.16
N ALA A 69 9.57 10.26 -0.62
CA ALA A 69 8.48 11.06 -1.18
C ALA A 69 7.39 11.38 -0.15
N ALA A 70 6.99 10.42 0.68
CA ALA A 70 5.91 10.57 1.65
C ALA A 70 6.33 11.33 2.92
N GLY A 71 7.61 11.30 3.28
CA GLY A 71 8.10 11.88 4.54
C GLY A 71 7.59 11.13 5.78
N ASP A 72 7.76 11.74 6.96
CA ASP A 72 7.42 11.11 8.25
C ASP A 72 5.95 11.27 8.65
N GLU A 73 5.21 12.15 7.99
CA GLU A 73 3.79 12.41 8.29
C GLU A 73 2.84 11.35 7.72
N HIS A 74 3.37 10.42 6.92
CA HIS A 74 2.62 9.35 6.26
C HIS A 74 3.26 7.99 6.56
N THR A 75 2.43 6.95 6.65
CA THR A 75 2.92 5.57 6.84
C THR A 75 3.17 4.91 5.49
N VAL A 76 4.38 4.41 5.32
CA VAL A 76 4.79 3.59 4.17
C VAL A 76 5.03 2.17 4.64
N SER A 77 4.56 1.20 3.86
CA SER A 77 4.80 -0.23 4.10
C SER A 77 5.22 -0.95 2.82
N CYS A 78 5.85 -2.11 2.99
CA CYS A 78 6.25 -3.02 1.94
C CYS A 78 6.01 -4.45 2.42
N ASP A 79 5.39 -5.29 1.60
CA ASP A 79 5.06 -6.69 1.92
C ASP A 79 4.31 -6.90 3.26
N ALA A 80 3.66 -5.88 3.76
CA ALA A 80 2.89 -5.96 5.00
C ALA A 80 1.44 -6.38 4.73
N PHE A 81 0.92 -7.30 5.53
CA PHE A 81 -0.48 -7.68 5.41
C PHE A 81 -1.42 -6.53 5.75
N VAL A 82 -2.28 -6.21 4.78
CA VAL A 82 -3.38 -5.26 4.92
C VAL A 82 -4.68 -6.03 4.95
N TYR A 83 -5.30 -6.12 6.11
CA TYR A 83 -6.59 -6.75 6.33
C TYR A 83 -7.72 -5.74 6.11
N PHE A 84 -8.74 -6.13 5.33
CA PHE A 84 -9.85 -5.26 4.98
C PHE A 84 -11.25 -5.82 5.31
N ASP A 85 -11.29 -6.84 6.16
CA ASP A 85 -12.54 -7.40 6.70
C ASP A 85 -12.29 -7.90 8.13
N ALA A 86 -12.87 -7.23 9.12
CA ALA A 86 -12.71 -7.57 10.53
C ALA A 86 -13.35 -8.94 10.90
N GLY A 87 -14.19 -9.48 10.04
CA GLY A 87 -14.85 -10.78 10.23
C GLY A 87 -14.15 -11.95 9.53
N ASN A 88 -13.15 -11.67 8.66
CA ASN A 88 -12.53 -12.70 7.85
C ASN A 88 -11.03 -12.43 7.62
N PRO A 89 -10.12 -13.14 8.30
CA PRO A 89 -8.68 -12.98 8.14
C PRO A 89 -8.12 -13.42 6.78
N ASP A 90 -8.91 -14.10 5.92
CA ASP A 90 -8.49 -14.42 4.55
C ASP A 90 -8.66 -13.23 3.60
N ARG A 91 -9.36 -12.18 4.05
CA ARG A 91 -9.51 -10.95 3.29
C ARG A 91 -8.37 -9.99 3.58
N LYS A 92 -7.23 -10.31 2.99
CA LYS A 92 -5.98 -9.54 3.10
C LYS A 92 -5.29 -9.45 1.75
N LEU A 93 -4.41 -8.47 1.62
CA LEU A 93 -3.40 -8.32 0.57
C LEU A 93 -2.08 -7.96 1.22
N ALA A 94 -0.99 -8.20 0.53
CA ALA A 94 0.35 -7.72 0.89
C ALA A 94 0.92 -6.95 -0.30
N PRO A 95 0.62 -5.65 -0.44
CA PRO A 95 1.16 -4.84 -1.52
C PRO A 95 2.69 -4.77 -1.44
N ASP A 96 3.37 -4.78 -2.59
CA ASP A 96 4.82 -4.57 -2.67
C ASP A 96 5.24 -3.18 -2.20
N GLY A 97 4.31 -2.23 -2.21
CA GLY A 97 4.42 -0.93 -1.58
C GLY A 97 3.05 -0.37 -1.26
N ALA A 98 2.90 0.31 -0.14
CA ALA A 98 1.66 1.02 0.19
C ALA A 98 1.94 2.30 0.99
N VAL A 99 1.09 3.30 0.78
CA VAL A 99 1.14 4.57 1.51
C VAL A 99 -0.21 4.89 2.13
N LYS A 100 -0.19 5.16 3.43
CA LYS A 100 -1.34 5.70 4.17
C LYS A 100 -1.07 7.14 4.54
N LEU A 101 -1.89 8.04 4.00
CA LEU A 101 -1.79 9.47 4.27
C LEU A 101 -2.30 9.83 5.67
N GLY A 102 -1.69 10.84 6.28
CA GLY A 102 -2.13 11.43 7.53
C GLY A 102 -1.97 10.58 8.79
N ILE A 103 -1.27 9.44 8.68
CA ILE A 103 -0.84 8.65 9.83
C ILE A 103 0.68 8.63 9.83
N ARG A 104 1.27 9.16 10.89
CA ARG A 104 2.71 9.24 11.04
C ARG A 104 3.36 7.86 10.99
N GLN A 105 4.51 7.76 10.34
CA GLN A 105 5.27 6.51 10.22
C GLN A 105 5.50 5.87 11.59
N HIS A 106 5.12 4.60 11.68
CA HIS A 106 5.31 3.75 12.85
C HIS A 106 5.40 2.27 12.44
N ASP A 107 5.96 1.46 13.30
CA ASP A 107 6.01 0.02 13.09
C ASP A 107 4.67 -0.63 13.46
N PHE A 108 4.27 -1.62 12.67
CA PHE A 108 3.07 -2.43 12.91
C PHE A 108 3.29 -3.86 12.40
N ASP A 109 2.66 -4.82 13.07
CA ASP A 109 2.74 -6.23 12.66
C ASP A 109 1.87 -6.53 11.44
N SER A 110 0.66 -5.94 11.40
CA SER A 110 -0.27 -6.02 10.28
C SER A 110 -1.17 -4.81 10.26
N TRP A 111 -1.51 -4.33 9.07
CA TRP A 111 -2.39 -3.19 8.89
C TRP A 111 -3.84 -3.63 8.88
N LYS A 112 -4.69 -3.01 9.68
CA LYS A 112 -6.11 -3.29 9.74
C LYS A 112 -6.92 -2.06 9.35
N THR A 113 -7.65 -2.14 8.26
CA THR A 113 -8.34 -0.97 7.70
C THR A 113 -9.44 -0.41 8.61
N TRP A 114 -10.03 -1.23 9.47
CA TRP A 114 -11.01 -0.76 10.45
C TRP A 114 -10.40 -0.01 11.63
N GLU A 115 -9.08 -0.08 11.83
CA GLU A 115 -8.34 0.67 12.85
C GLU A 115 -7.75 1.96 12.27
N HIS A 116 -7.22 1.90 11.05
CA HIS A 116 -6.37 2.94 10.47
C HIS A 116 -6.84 3.46 9.10
N GLY A 117 -7.91 2.89 8.54
CA GLY A 117 -8.36 3.16 7.17
C GLY A 117 -7.55 2.40 6.11
N ALA A 118 -8.06 2.38 4.88
CA ALA A 118 -7.33 1.81 3.75
C ALA A 118 -6.14 2.70 3.37
N PRO A 119 -5.00 2.14 2.91
CA PRO A 119 -3.96 2.93 2.25
C PRO A 119 -4.53 3.58 0.99
N GLU A 120 -4.15 4.81 0.72
CA GLU A 120 -4.59 5.53 -0.48
C GLU A 120 -3.86 5.05 -1.72
N LEU A 121 -2.57 4.73 -1.61
CA LEU A 121 -1.71 4.29 -2.70
C LEU A 121 -1.22 2.87 -2.43
N ALA A 122 -1.27 2.03 -3.47
CA ALA A 122 -0.68 0.69 -3.44
C ALA A 122 0.12 0.41 -4.71
N PHE A 123 1.15 -0.41 -4.57
CA PHE A 123 2.01 -0.87 -5.67
C PHE A 123 2.04 -2.38 -5.74
N GLU A 124 2.06 -2.89 -6.98
CA GLU A 124 2.33 -4.27 -7.32
C GLU A 124 3.46 -4.34 -8.34
N ILE A 125 4.47 -5.15 -8.09
CA ILE A 125 5.61 -5.39 -8.97
C ILE A 125 5.44 -6.78 -9.55
N LEU A 126 4.95 -6.88 -10.77
CA LEU A 126 4.72 -8.16 -11.44
C LEU A 126 6.00 -8.63 -12.12
N SER A 127 6.42 -9.85 -11.81
CA SER A 127 7.57 -10.51 -12.42
C SER A 127 7.18 -11.91 -12.94
N PRO A 128 7.94 -12.52 -13.87
CA PRO A 128 7.67 -13.87 -14.36
C PRO A 128 7.75 -14.94 -13.29
N SER A 129 8.42 -14.66 -12.15
CA SER A 129 8.44 -15.56 -10.98
C SER A 129 7.10 -15.65 -10.26
N ASP A 130 6.19 -14.72 -10.53
CA ASP A 130 4.86 -14.66 -9.91
C ASP A 130 3.85 -15.62 -10.57
N SER A 131 4.34 -16.51 -11.47
CA SER A 131 3.52 -17.55 -12.12
C SER A 131 2.84 -18.54 -11.18
N HIS A 132 3.19 -18.52 -9.90
CA HIS A 132 2.59 -19.30 -8.83
C HIS A 132 1.66 -18.47 -7.93
N GLU A 133 1.32 -17.24 -8.33
CA GLU A 133 0.37 -16.43 -7.58
C GLU A 133 -0.98 -17.16 -7.41
N ARG A 134 -1.54 -17.05 -6.21
CA ARG A 134 -2.82 -17.67 -5.85
C ARG A 134 -3.99 -17.11 -6.66
N TRP A 135 -3.87 -15.87 -7.17
CA TRP A 135 -4.93 -15.13 -7.84
C TRP A 135 -4.50 -14.65 -9.21
N THR A 136 -5.45 -14.63 -10.14
CA THR A 136 -5.28 -13.92 -11.40
C THR A 136 -5.19 -12.41 -11.14
N PHE A 137 -4.65 -11.66 -12.09
CA PHE A 137 -4.58 -10.20 -11.97
C PHE A 137 -5.97 -9.56 -11.78
N GLU A 138 -6.99 -10.07 -12.47
CA GLU A 138 -8.37 -9.59 -12.31
C GLU A 138 -8.91 -9.82 -10.88
N GLU A 139 -8.67 -10.99 -10.31
CA GLU A 139 -9.05 -11.27 -8.91
C GLU A 139 -8.28 -10.37 -7.94
N LYS A 140 -7.00 -10.08 -8.23
CA LYS A 140 -6.18 -9.16 -7.44
C LYS A 140 -6.74 -7.74 -7.51
N LEU A 141 -7.12 -7.27 -8.69
CA LEU A 141 -7.75 -5.97 -8.89
C LEU A 141 -9.07 -5.84 -8.11
N GLN A 142 -9.92 -6.87 -8.12
CA GLN A 142 -11.15 -6.90 -7.32
C GLN A 142 -10.86 -6.84 -5.81
N ARG A 143 -9.77 -7.44 -5.35
CA ARG A 143 -9.34 -7.34 -3.95
C ARG A 143 -8.85 -5.94 -3.59
N TYR A 144 -8.07 -5.27 -4.46
CA TYR A 144 -7.67 -3.87 -4.28
C TYR A 144 -8.86 -2.92 -4.29
N ARG A 145 -9.84 -3.19 -5.16
CA ARG A 145 -11.12 -2.48 -5.14
C ARG A 145 -11.83 -2.62 -3.79
N ALA A 146 -11.92 -3.84 -3.28
CA ALA A 146 -12.56 -4.14 -1.98
C ALA A 146 -11.77 -3.58 -0.80
N LEU A 147 -10.43 -3.58 -0.86
CA LEU A 147 -9.56 -2.95 0.13
C LEU A 147 -9.82 -1.45 0.24
N GLY A 148 -10.12 -0.78 -0.86
CA GLY A 148 -10.48 0.63 -0.84
C GLY A 148 -9.33 1.59 -1.19
N VAL A 149 -8.26 1.13 -1.86
CA VAL A 149 -7.18 2.01 -2.33
C VAL A 149 -7.72 3.08 -3.29
N THR A 150 -7.11 4.24 -3.28
CA THR A 150 -7.46 5.36 -4.15
C THR A 150 -6.70 5.29 -5.48
N GLU A 151 -5.45 4.90 -5.43
CA GLU A 151 -4.56 4.77 -6.58
C GLU A 151 -3.79 3.44 -6.50
N LEU A 152 -3.86 2.63 -7.55
CA LEU A 152 -3.12 1.36 -7.66
C LEU A 152 -2.14 1.47 -8.82
N VAL A 153 -0.88 1.25 -8.53
CA VAL A 153 0.22 1.24 -9.51
C VAL A 153 0.71 -0.19 -9.72
N VAL A 154 0.78 -0.62 -10.97
CA VAL A 154 1.29 -1.93 -11.35
C VAL A 154 2.49 -1.75 -12.25
N PHE A 155 3.60 -2.35 -11.88
CA PHE A 155 4.84 -2.31 -12.63
C PHE A 155 5.22 -3.70 -13.14
N HIS A 156 5.26 -3.85 -14.44
CA HIS A 156 5.68 -5.08 -15.14
C HIS A 156 7.18 -5.07 -15.37
N VAL A 157 7.92 -5.84 -14.61
CA VAL A 157 9.40 -5.86 -14.63
C VAL A 157 9.97 -6.17 -16.01
N ASP A 158 9.42 -7.17 -16.68
CA ASP A 158 9.86 -7.61 -18.01
C ASP A 158 8.90 -7.15 -19.14
N GLY A 159 8.06 -6.16 -18.85
CA GLY A 159 7.21 -5.53 -19.86
C GLY A 159 8.03 -4.79 -20.91
N GLU A 160 7.46 -4.62 -22.10
CA GLU A 160 8.07 -3.81 -23.13
C GLU A 160 8.18 -2.34 -22.69
N PRO A 161 9.27 -1.64 -23.05
CA PRO A 161 9.39 -0.21 -22.80
C PRO A 161 8.15 0.55 -23.28
N GLY A 162 7.62 1.43 -22.42
CA GLY A 162 6.40 2.19 -22.67
C GLY A 162 5.10 1.49 -22.26
N SER A 163 5.15 0.22 -21.82
CA SER A 163 3.99 -0.54 -21.34
C SER A 163 4.18 -1.16 -19.96
N ARG A 164 5.29 -0.86 -19.29
CA ARG A 164 5.62 -1.43 -17.97
C ARG A 164 4.78 -0.87 -16.85
N LEU A 165 4.35 0.38 -16.98
CA LEU A 165 3.64 1.12 -15.96
C LEU A 165 2.15 1.16 -16.29
N ARG A 166 1.32 0.62 -15.40
CA ARG A 166 -0.14 0.72 -15.46
C ARG A 166 -0.67 1.28 -14.15
N VAL A 167 -1.69 2.12 -14.21
CA VAL A 167 -2.24 2.80 -13.04
C VAL A 167 -3.77 2.77 -13.09
N TRP A 168 -4.39 2.52 -11.95
CA TRP A 168 -5.84 2.60 -11.76
C TRP A 168 -6.16 3.64 -10.71
N ASP A 169 -7.16 4.45 -10.99
CA ASP A 169 -7.71 5.44 -10.08
C ASP A 169 -9.07 5.00 -9.58
N ARG A 170 -9.41 5.33 -8.34
CA ARG A 170 -10.76 5.12 -7.82
C ARG A 170 -11.71 6.21 -8.32
N ILE A 171 -12.62 5.81 -9.20
CA ILE A 171 -13.68 6.65 -9.76
C ILE A 171 -15.02 6.00 -9.43
N ASP A 172 -15.91 6.74 -8.76
CA ASP A 172 -17.24 6.27 -8.37
C ASP A 172 -17.25 4.91 -7.63
N GLY A 173 -16.19 4.66 -6.84
CA GLY A 173 -16.04 3.44 -6.05
C GLY A 173 -15.42 2.26 -6.80
N ASP A 174 -15.09 2.41 -8.08
CA ASP A 174 -14.40 1.42 -8.90
C ASP A 174 -12.95 1.80 -9.18
N LEU A 175 -12.11 0.81 -9.50
CA LEU A 175 -10.75 1.04 -9.99
C LEU A 175 -10.78 1.08 -11.52
N VAL A 176 -10.59 2.26 -12.08
CA VAL A 176 -10.60 2.52 -13.52
C VAL A 176 -9.18 2.74 -14.00
N GLU A 177 -8.75 1.99 -15.02
CA GLU A 177 -7.41 2.11 -15.57
C GLU A 177 -7.22 3.47 -16.25
N ARG A 178 -6.15 4.15 -15.85
CA ARG A 178 -5.69 5.42 -16.44
C ARG A 178 -4.94 5.14 -17.74
N THR A 179 -5.15 5.94 -18.75
CA THR A 179 -4.29 5.89 -19.96
C THR A 179 -2.92 6.48 -19.62
N VAL A 180 -1.88 5.64 -19.67
CA VAL A 180 -0.49 6.05 -19.48
C VAL A 180 0.18 6.10 -20.84
N SER A 181 0.83 7.22 -21.17
CA SER A 181 1.59 7.39 -22.39
C SER A 181 3.09 7.34 -22.08
N GLY A 182 3.77 6.31 -22.60
CA GLY A 182 5.18 6.09 -22.28
C GLY A 182 5.38 5.48 -20.88
N GLU A 183 6.41 5.95 -20.15
CA GLU A 183 6.80 5.41 -18.86
C GLU A 183 6.73 6.48 -17.76
N THR A 184 5.82 7.45 -17.92
CA THR A 184 5.62 8.55 -16.95
C THR A 184 4.14 8.87 -16.81
N THR A 185 3.68 9.10 -15.56
CA THR A 185 2.31 9.54 -15.27
C THR A 185 2.28 10.22 -13.89
N PRO A 186 1.35 11.15 -13.60
CA PRO A 186 1.20 11.67 -12.25
C PRO A 186 0.97 10.58 -11.21
N CYS A 187 1.51 10.75 -10.01
CA CYS A 187 1.12 10.07 -8.79
C CYS A 187 0.22 11.03 -8.00
N LEU A 188 -1.09 10.86 -8.11
CA LEU A 188 -2.06 11.81 -7.56
C LEU A 188 -2.06 11.80 -6.03
N THR A 189 -1.76 10.65 -5.43
CA THR A 189 -1.75 10.49 -3.98
C THR A 189 -0.62 11.26 -3.30
N LEU A 190 0.56 11.36 -3.95
CA LEU A 190 1.75 11.99 -3.36
C LEU A 190 2.10 13.34 -4.01
N ASP A 191 1.27 13.85 -4.91
CA ASP A 191 1.54 15.08 -5.68
C ASP A 191 2.94 15.04 -6.34
N ALA A 192 3.25 13.93 -6.99
CA ALA A 192 4.51 13.61 -7.61
C ALA A 192 4.29 12.98 -9.00
N HIS A 193 5.34 12.45 -9.62
CA HIS A 193 5.27 11.75 -10.89
C HIS A 193 5.86 10.35 -10.77
N LEU A 194 5.12 9.35 -11.24
CA LEU A 194 5.62 8.00 -11.46
C LEU A 194 6.45 8.00 -12.73
N VAL A 195 7.66 7.45 -12.66
CA VAL A 195 8.56 7.31 -13.80
C VAL A 195 9.24 5.95 -13.76
N VAL A 196 9.60 5.41 -14.92
CA VAL A 196 10.42 4.20 -15.00
C VAL A 196 11.86 4.61 -15.26
N ALA A 197 12.72 4.35 -14.28
CA ALA A 197 14.13 4.70 -14.35
C ALA A 197 14.99 3.66 -13.62
N PRO A 198 16.31 3.59 -13.89
CA PRO A 198 17.20 2.66 -13.22
C PRO A 198 17.36 2.99 -11.72
N VAL A 199 17.65 1.95 -10.94
CA VAL A 199 18.09 2.03 -9.54
C VAL A 199 19.28 1.09 -9.37
N ASP A 200 20.44 1.60 -9.06
CA ASP A 200 21.71 0.85 -8.97
C ASP A 200 21.95 -0.05 -10.22
N ASP A 201 21.95 -1.37 -10.04
CA ASP A 201 22.10 -2.37 -11.12
C ASP A 201 20.78 -2.84 -11.73
N LEU A 202 19.65 -2.32 -11.27
CA LEU A 202 18.33 -2.58 -11.84
C LEU A 202 18.06 -1.60 -13.01
N PRO A 203 17.96 -2.07 -14.24
CA PRO A 203 17.89 -1.19 -15.41
C PRO A 203 16.55 -0.45 -15.53
N ALA A 204 15.50 -0.97 -14.88
CA ALA A 204 14.18 -0.38 -14.86
C ALA A 204 13.47 -0.70 -13.56
N CYS A 205 13.05 0.35 -12.87
CA CYS A 205 12.21 0.29 -11.67
C CYS A 205 11.16 1.40 -11.75
N VAL A 206 10.04 1.21 -11.08
CA VAL A 206 9.14 2.34 -10.83
C VAL A 206 9.80 3.26 -9.81
N ARG A 207 9.84 4.55 -10.12
CA ARG A 207 10.36 5.61 -9.27
C ARG A 207 9.36 6.74 -9.12
N LEU A 208 9.62 7.62 -8.18
CA LEU A 208 8.91 8.88 -8.03
C LEU A 208 9.86 10.04 -8.33
N ALA A 209 9.33 11.09 -8.96
CA ALA A 209 10.01 12.33 -9.25
C ALA A 209 9.14 13.53 -8.82
N ALA A 210 9.79 14.62 -8.43
CA ALA A 210 9.09 15.87 -8.15
C ALA A 210 8.66 16.62 -9.43
N ASP A 211 9.29 16.28 -10.56
CA ASP A 211 9.01 16.89 -11.87
C ASP A 211 8.53 15.84 -12.90
N LEU A 212 7.79 16.32 -13.91
CA LEU A 212 7.21 15.48 -14.97
C LEU A 212 8.28 14.80 -15.84
N GLU A 213 9.41 15.45 -16.02
CA GLU A 213 10.52 14.95 -16.85
C GLU A 213 11.34 13.86 -16.14
N GLY A 214 11.09 13.61 -14.86
CA GLY A 214 11.79 12.59 -14.08
C GLY A 214 13.26 12.93 -13.78
N ARG A 215 13.60 14.21 -13.70
CA ARG A 215 14.98 14.69 -13.42
C ARG A 215 15.24 14.84 -11.92
N ASP A 216 14.23 15.23 -11.17
CA ASP A 216 14.29 15.41 -9.72
C ASP A 216 13.67 14.17 -9.04
N LEU A 217 14.45 13.09 -9.04
CA LEU A 217 14.03 11.80 -8.50
C LEU A 217 14.11 11.78 -6.98
N PHE A 218 13.09 11.26 -6.33
CA PHE A 218 13.18 10.89 -4.92
C PHE A 218 14.23 9.79 -4.75
N PRO A 219 15.23 10.01 -3.89
CA PRO A 219 16.39 9.11 -3.80
C PRO A 219 16.08 7.87 -2.98
N THR A 220 16.81 6.78 -3.28
CA THR A 220 17.03 5.70 -2.32
C THR A 220 17.97 6.16 -1.20
N GLU A 221 18.04 5.43 -0.09
CA GLU A 221 18.99 5.74 1.01
C GLU A 221 20.45 5.74 0.53
N VAL A 222 20.79 4.83 -0.38
CA VAL A 222 22.14 4.76 -0.95
C VAL A 222 22.44 5.98 -1.81
N GLU A 223 21.50 6.41 -2.65
CA GLU A 223 21.64 7.61 -3.48
C GLU A 223 21.74 8.87 -2.62
N ALA A 224 20.88 9.04 -1.63
CA ALA A 224 20.91 10.17 -0.70
C ALA A 224 22.24 10.26 0.06
N ARG A 225 22.75 9.12 0.53
CA ARG A 225 24.05 9.06 1.20
C ARG A 225 25.19 9.45 0.25
N ARG A 226 25.23 8.92 -0.96
CA ARG A 226 26.25 9.26 -1.98
C ARG A 226 26.25 10.75 -2.29
N GLU A 227 25.06 11.33 -2.42
CA GLU A 227 24.93 12.77 -2.65
C GLU A 227 25.42 13.60 -1.46
N ALA A 228 25.04 13.24 -0.23
CA ALA A 228 25.51 13.89 0.98
C ALA A 228 27.05 13.83 1.13
N GLU A 229 27.67 12.68 0.84
CA GLU A 229 29.10 12.50 0.84
C GLU A 229 29.80 13.33 -0.24
N ALA A 230 29.21 13.48 -1.43
CA ALA A 230 29.72 14.33 -2.48
C ALA A 230 29.68 15.80 -2.07
N ARG A 231 28.56 16.27 -1.53
CA ARG A 231 28.39 17.63 -1.01
C ARG A 231 29.40 17.95 0.11
N LEU A 232 29.67 16.98 1.00
CA LEU A 232 30.65 17.13 2.08
C LEU A 232 32.08 17.34 1.50
N ARG A 233 32.48 16.48 0.56
CA ARG A 233 33.81 16.61 -0.10
C ARG A 233 33.99 17.95 -0.80
N ASP A 234 32.93 18.43 -1.49
CA ASP A 234 32.97 19.73 -2.16
C ASP A 234 33.06 20.89 -1.16
N ALA A 235 32.34 20.79 -0.03
CA ALA A 235 32.43 21.78 1.04
C ALA A 235 33.83 21.81 1.68
N GLU A 236 34.42 20.65 1.98
CA GLU A 236 35.80 20.55 2.53
C GLU A 236 36.83 21.15 1.58
N LYS A 237 36.73 20.85 0.27
CA LYS A 237 37.59 21.42 -0.75
C LYS A 237 37.48 22.95 -0.76
N ARG A 238 36.27 23.48 -0.71
CA ARG A 238 36.02 24.93 -0.71
C ARG A 238 36.58 25.62 0.54
N ILE A 239 36.50 24.98 1.71
CA ILE A 239 37.08 25.45 2.95
C ILE A 239 38.60 25.54 2.80
N ALA A 240 39.26 24.48 2.32
CA ALA A 240 40.72 24.46 2.12
C ALA A 240 41.18 25.54 1.13
N GLU A 241 40.47 25.79 0.07
CA GLU A 241 40.74 26.88 -0.89
C GLU A 241 40.66 28.26 -0.22
N LEU A 242 39.64 28.51 0.60
CA LEU A 242 39.46 29.78 1.32
C LEU A 242 40.55 29.98 2.39
N GLU A 243 40.92 28.95 3.13
CA GLU A 243 41.99 29.01 4.11
C GLU A 243 43.34 29.34 3.45
N SER A 244 43.63 28.70 2.31
CA SER A 244 44.85 28.97 1.53
C SER A 244 44.88 30.38 0.99
N ALA A 245 43.79 30.90 0.47
CA ALA A 245 43.65 32.28 -0.02
C ALA A 245 43.86 33.31 1.12
N THR A 246 43.28 33.01 2.30
CA THR A 246 43.38 33.87 3.48
C THR A 246 44.82 33.91 4.02
N ALA A 247 45.51 32.76 4.05
CA ALA A 247 46.91 32.67 4.47
C ALA A 247 47.84 33.41 3.50
N GLY A 248 47.60 33.34 2.19
CA GLY A 248 48.34 34.09 1.17
C GLY A 248 48.15 35.62 1.31
N SER A 249 46.93 36.06 1.58
CA SER A 249 46.62 37.50 1.78
C SER A 249 47.27 38.09 3.03
N ARG A 250 47.40 37.30 4.11
CA ARG A 250 48.12 37.75 5.33
C ARG A 250 49.61 37.93 5.09
N ARG A 251 50.26 36.98 4.39
CA ARG A 251 51.71 37.08 4.05
C ARG A 251 52.05 38.26 3.15
N SER A 252 51.12 38.70 2.29
CA SER A 252 51.30 39.86 1.40
C SER A 252 51.10 41.21 2.10
N ARG A 253 50.58 41.25 3.33
CA ARG A 253 50.40 42.49 4.11
C ARG A 253 51.56 42.75 5.10
N ASP A 254 52.31 41.73 5.45
CA ASP A 254 53.38 41.78 6.44
C ASP A 254 54.79 41.86 5.80
N GLY A 255 54.89 41.94 4.47
CA GLY A 255 56.13 42.14 3.70
C GLY A 255 56.06 43.44 2.90
#